data_4b8ce08f37c28127563b30fcf8ffd58a
#
_entry.id   4b8ce08f37c28127563b30fcf8ffd58a
#
_cell.length_a   1.000
_cell.length_b   1.000
_cell.length_c   1.000
_cell.angle_alpha   90.00
_cell.angle_beta   90.00
_cell.angle_gamma   90.00
#
_symmetry.space_group_name_H-M   'P 1'
#
loop_
_entity.id
_entity.type
_entity.pdbx_description
1 polymer ?
#
loop_
_entity_poly.entity_id
_entity_poly.type
_entity_poly.pdbx_seq_one_letter_code
_entity_poly.pdbx_strand_id
1 'polypeptide(L)'
;MTEHNVQRVAIAGFGAIGKVVAEHLDRGIDGLSLAAVSARDTKRAEAAMAGFAHAAPVLSLARLGEFADIVVECAPAALLREIAEPALAAGRTVIVLSCGALVDNFDLVDLARRQGCRILVPTGALLALDAVQAAAVGDISRVHMITRKPPNGLAGAPYLVQNGISVDGLNEAKRVFTGTAREAARGFPANVNVAAALALAGIGPDRTTIEIWADPAVDRNIHRIEVEADAARLMFQIENVPSLENPRTGRLTPLSVVALLKKLSSPLAIGT
;
A
#
# COMPACT_ATOMS: atom_id res chain seq x y z
N MET A 1 30.76 18.73 -9.31
CA MET A 1 29.37 18.52 -8.83
C MET A 1 28.73 17.61 -9.85
N THR A 2 28.56 16.32 -9.52
CA THR A 2 27.82 15.39 -10.38
C THR A 2 26.37 15.86 -10.42
N GLU A 3 25.87 16.19 -11.62
CA GLU A 3 24.44 16.41 -11.84
C GLU A 3 23.71 15.17 -11.34
N HIS A 4 23.04 15.26 -10.20
CA HIS A 4 22.15 14.22 -9.72
C HIS A 4 20.99 14.18 -10.71
N ASN A 5 20.93 13.10 -11.48
CA ASN A 5 19.85 12.90 -12.45
C ASN A 5 18.53 12.83 -11.66
N VAL A 6 17.70 13.87 -11.78
CA VAL A 6 16.41 13.98 -11.10
C VAL A 6 15.50 12.89 -11.63
N GLN A 7 15.09 11.94 -10.77
CA GLN A 7 14.16 10.89 -11.14
C GLN A 7 12.73 11.45 -11.21
N ARG A 8 12.04 11.12 -12.26
CA ARG A 8 10.67 11.54 -12.55
C ARG A 8 9.69 10.57 -11.94
N VAL A 9 8.71 11.08 -11.19
CA VAL A 9 7.68 10.30 -10.50
C VAL A 9 6.32 10.56 -11.14
N ALA A 10 5.62 9.52 -11.55
CA ALA A 10 4.22 9.61 -11.96
C ALA A 10 3.31 8.97 -10.92
N ILE A 11 2.10 9.50 -10.76
CA ILE A 11 1.12 9.04 -9.80
C ILE A 11 -0.11 8.51 -10.53
N ALA A 12 -0.34 7.20 -10.43
CA ALA A 12 -1.51 6.52 -10.95
C ALA A 12 -2.65 6.56 -9.93
N GLY A 13 -3.59 7.50 -10.11
CA GLY A 13 -4.70 7.74 -9.19
C GLY A 13 -4.50 8.99 -8.33
N PHE A 14 -5.36 9.99 -8.50
CA PHE A 14 -5.28 11.30 -7.84
C PHE A 14 -6.38 11.46 -6.77
N GLY A 15 -6.51 10.43 -5.91
CA GLY A 15 -7.38 10.41 -4.73
C GLY A 15 -6.66 10.83 -3.45
N ALA A 16 -7.21 10.44 -2.29
CA ALA A 16 -6.71 10.82 -0.96
C ALA A 16 -5.21 10.52 -0.73
N ILE A 17 -4.67 9.43 -1.32
CA ILE A 17 -3.25 9.11 -1.22
C ILE A 17 -2.45 9.90 -2.27
N GLY A 18 -2.83 9.78 -3.54
CA GLY A 18 -2.08 10.36 -4.65
C GLY A 18 -1.91 11.87 -4.55
N LYS A 19 -2.92 12.59 -4.08
CA LYS A 19 -2.83 14.04 -3.84
C LYS A 19 -1.76 14.39 -2.82
N VAL A 20 -1.75 13.73 -1.67
CA VAL A 20 -0.76 13.99 -0.61
C VAL A 20 0.65 13.71 -1.12
N VAL A 21 0.86 12.62 -1.88
CA VAL A 21 2.15 12.30 -2.48
C VAL A 21 2.57 13.38 -3.49
N ALA A 22 1.63 13.81 -4.37
CA ALA A 22 1.88 14.86 -5.35
C ALA A 22 2.24 16.19 -4.69
N GLU A 23 1.51 16.59 -3.64
CA GLU A 23 1.81 17.81 -2.87
C GLU A 23 3.21 17.78 -2.24
N HIS A 24 3.66 16.63 -1.75
CA HIS A 24 5.01 16.49 -1.21
C HIS A 24 6.07 16.57 -2.30
N LEU A 25 5.83 16.02 -3.49
CA LEU A 25 6.73 16.13 -4.64
C LEU A 25 6.80 17.59 -5.13
N ASP A 26 5.67 18.29 -5.21
CA ASP A 26 5.62 19.70 -5.62
C ASP A 26 6.34 20.63 -4.63
N ARG A 27 6.22 20.37 -3.31
CA ARG A 27 6.97 21.08 -2.26
C ARG A 27 8.48 20.82 -2.31
N GLY A 28 8.90 19.77 -3.01
CA GLY A 28 10.28 19.35 -3.19
C GLY A 28 10.66 18.13 -2.36
N ILE A 29 11.12 17.11 -3.05
CA ILE A 29 11.88 15.99 -2.51
C ILE A 29 13.19 15.95 -3.32
N ASP A 30 14.31 16.08 -2.65
CA ASP A 30 15.61 16.14 -3.33
C ASP A 30 15.81 14.96 -4.28
N GLY A 31 16.23 15.26 -5.52
CA GLY A 31 16.46 14.25 -6.56
C GLY A 31 15.20 13.66 -7.18
N LEU A 32 13.97 14.15 -6.85
CA LEU A 32 12.71 13.70 -7.42
C LEU A 32 11.88 14.86 -7.95
N SER A 33 11.09 14.61 -9.00
CA SER A 33 10.13 15.58 -9.56
C SER A 33 8.81 14.90 -9.92
N LEU A 34 7.69 15.61 -9.76
CA LEU A 34 6.39 15.16 -10.22
C LEU A 34 6.32 15.34 -11.74
N ALA A 35 6.22 14.23 -12.48
CA ALA A 35 6.24 14.23 -13.95
C ALA A 35 4.86 14.09 -14.59
N ALA A 36 3.96 13.33 -13.98
CA ALA A 36 2.61 13.11 -14.49
C ALA A 36 1.69 12.61 -13.37
N VAL A 37 0.39 12.80 -13.55
CA VAL A 37 -0.64 12.16 -12.73
C VAL A 37 -1.66 11.49 -13.63
N SER A 38 -2.39 10.49 -13.11
CA SER A 38 -3.56 9.95 -13.77
C SER A 38 -4.77 10.07 -12.85
N ALA A 39 -5.90 10.52 -13.39
CA ALA A 39 -7.14 10.69 -12.65
C ALA A 39 -8.33 10.37 -13.54
N ARG A 40 -9.39 9.79 -12.96
CA ARG A 40 -10.66 9.56 -13.65
C ARG A 40 -11.35 10.87 -14.06
N ASP A 41 -11.29 11.88 -13.19
CA ASP A 41 -11.78 13.23 -13.42
C ASP A 41 -10.59 14.17 -13.61
N THR A 42 -10.23 14.37 -14.88
CA THR A 42 -9.10 15.21 -15.30
C THR A 42 -9.25 16.65 -14.83
N LYS A 43 -10.43 17.25 -15.00
CA LYS A 43 -10.68 18.65 -14.61
C LYS A 43 -10.52 18.87 -13.12
N ARG A 44 -11.01 17.92 -12.31
CA ARG A 44 -10.85 17.98 -10.87
C ARG A 44 -9.39 17.83 -10.44
N ALA A 45 -8.63 17.00 -11.14
CA ALA A 45 -7.19 16.83 -10.87
C ALA A 45 -6.41 18.10 -11.22
N GLU A 46 -6.67 18.69 -12.40
CA GLU A 46 -6.07 19.97 -12.83
C GLU A 46 -6.39 21.10 -11.86
N ALA A 47 -7.65 21.23 -11.44
CA ALA A 47 -8.06 22.22 -10.45
C ALA A 47 -7.35 22.04 -9.09
N ALA A 48 -7.14 20.80 -8.66
CA ALA A 48 -6.43 20.49 -7.42
C ALA A 48 -4.92 20.82 -7.50
N MET A 49 -4.34 20.76 -8.70
CA MET A 49 -2.94 21.15 -8.95
C MET A 49 -2.74 22.62 -9.32
N ALA A 50 -3.81 23.41 -9.42
CA ALA A 50 -3.71 24.82 -9.81
C ALA A 50 -2.83 25.68 -8.88
N GLY A 51 -2.62 25.24 -7.63
CA GLY A 51 -1.72 25.88 -6.67
C GLY A 51 -0.32 25.27 -6.61
N PHE A 52 0.00 24.29 -7.44
CA PHE A 52 1.33 23.67 -7.48
C PHE A 52 2.33 24.62 -8.17
N ALA A 53 3.57 24.60 -7.69
CA ALA A 53 4.67 25.35 -8.33
C ALA A 53 4.98 24.77 -9.73
N HIS A 54 4.81 23.46 -9.88
CA HIS A 54 5.07 22.72 -11.11
C HIS A 54 3.92 21.75 -11.40
N ALA A 55 2.82 22.26 -11.97
CA ALA A 55 1.68 21.43 -12.33
C ALA A 55 2.08 20.36 -13.37
N ALA A 56 1.75 19.11 -13.07
CA ALA A 56 2.04 17.97 -13.94
C ALA A 56 0.85 17.68 -14.89
N PRO A 57 1.11 17.16 -16.12
CA PRO A 57 0.06 16.76 -17.03
C PRO A 57 -0.76 15.59 -16.47
N VAL A 58 -2.06 15.58 -16.78
CA VAL A 58 -2.95 14.44 -16.48
C VAL A 58 -2.96 13.50 -17.67
N LEU A 59 -2.49 12.27 -17.48
CA LEU A 59 -2.32 11.26 -18.53
C LEU A 59 -3.17 10.02 -18.24
N SER A 60 -3.35 9.16 -19.27
CA SER A 60 -3.92 7.82 -19.08
C SER A 60 -2.95 6.92 -18.32
N LEU A 61 -3.47 5.91 -17.61
CA LEU A 61 -2.68 4.99 -16.78
C LEU A 61 -1.54 4.33 -17.60
N ALA A 62 -1.85 3.84 -18.79
CA ALA A 62 -0.90 3.13 -19.65
C ALA A 62 0.31 3.99 -20.09
N ARG A 63 0.16 5.32 -20.12
CA ARG A 63 1.21 6.24 -20.56
C ARG A 63 2.15 6.71 -19.47
N LEU A 64 1.85 6.48 -18.20
CA LEU A 64 2.65 6.99 -17.09
C LEU A 64 4.12 6.56 -17.18
N GLY A 65 4.37 5.30 -17.55
CA GLY A 65 5.72 4.75 -17.71
C GLY A 65 6.56 5.38 -18.83
N GLU A 66 5.95 6.09 -19.78
CA GLU A 66 6.66 6.84 -20.84
C GLU A 66 7.30 8.12 -20.25
N PHE A 67 6.68 8.71 -19.23
CA PHE A 67 7.04 10.02 -18.68
C PHE A 67 7.81 9.94 -17.37
N ALA A 68 7.85 8.78 -16.72
CA ALA A 68 8.41 8.64 -15.39
C ALA A 68 9.40 7.48 -15.27
N ASP A 69 10.28 7.59 -14.29
CA ASP A 69 11.24 6.56 -13.90
C ASP A 69 10.66 5.71 -12.75
N ILE A 70 9.73 6.31 -11.98
CA ILE A 70 9.00 5.68 -10.87
C ILE A 70 7.50 5.94 -11.08
N VAL A 71 6.69 4.89 -11.05
CA VAL A 71 5.23 4.98 -11.09
C VAL A 71 4.67 4.55 -9.74
N VAL A 72 3.91 5.44 -9.08
CA VAL A 72 3.25 5.17 -7.79
C VAL A 72 1.80 4.77 -8.04
N GLU A 73 1.44 3.54 -7.74
CA GLU A 73 0.07 3.03 -7.85
C GLU A 73 -0.75 3.44 -6.61
N CYS A 74 -1.70 4.36 -6.81
CA CYS A 74 -2.65 4.88 -5.82
C CYS A 74 -4.10 4.76 -6.30
N ALA A 75 -4.37 3.90 -7.27
CA ALA A 75 -5.66 3.68 -7.90
C ALA A 75 -6.42 2.52 -7.23
N PRO A 76 -7.69 2.25 -7.63
CA PRO A 76 -8.38 1.05 -7.19
C PRO A 76 -7.62 -0.23 -7.57
N ALA A 77 -7.57 -1.20 -6.67
CA ALA A 77 -6.81 -2.45 -6.79
C ALA A 77 -7.03 -3.22 -8.11
N ALA A 78 -8.24 -3.14 -8.68
CA ALA A 78 -8.57 -3.76 -9.97
C ALA A 78 -7.74 -3.21 -11.16
N LEU A 79 -7.16 -2.00 -11.01
CA LEU A 79 -6.36 -1.35 -12.05
C LEU A 79 -4.85 -1.64 -11.90
N LEU A 80 -4.44 -2.42 -10.89
CA LEU A 80 -3.02 -2.68 -10.64
C LEU A 80 -2.28 -3.16 -11.89
N ARG A 81 -2.84 -4.14 -12.60
CA ARG A 81 -2.19 -4.69 -13.81
C ARG A 81 -2.09 -3.67 -14.93
N GLU A 82 -3.16 -2.90 -15.17
CA GLU A 82 -3.18 -1.83 -16.20
C GLU A 82 -2.10 -0.77 -15.95
N ILE A 83 -1.77 -0.52 -14.69
CA ILE A 83 -0.74 0.44 -14.27
C ILE A 83 0.65 -0.19 -14.31
N ALA A 84 0.80 -1.34 -13.66
CA ALA A 84 2.11 -1.92 -13.38
C ALA A 84 2.72 -2.59 -14.62
N GLU A 85 1.93 -3.32 -15.41
CA GLU A 85 2.46 -4.10 -16.54
C GLU A 85 3.16 -3.20 -17.60
N PRO A 86 2.56 -2.11 -18.12
CA PRO A 86 3.24 -1.25 -19.07
C PRO A 86 4.43 -0.51 -18.47
N ALA A 87 4.36 -0.09 -17.20
CA ALA A 87 5.47 0.57 -16.53
C ALA A 87 6.66 -0.38 -16.35
N LEU A 88 6.43 -1.61 -15.88
CA LEU A 88 7.46 -2.62 -15.74
C LEU A 88 8.04 -3.05 -17.09
N ALA A 89 7.21 -3.22 -18.12
CA ALA A 89 7.66 -3.53 -19.48
C ALA A 89 8.59 -2.44 -20.04
N ALA A 90 8.39 -1.18 -19.63
CA ALA A 90 9.26 -0.05 -19.96
C ALA A 90 10.50 0.07 -19.02
N GLY A 91 10.74 -0.92 -18.16
CA GLY A 91 11.88 -0.91 -17.23
C GLY A 91 11.75 0.08 -16.05
N ARG A 92 10.52 0.50 -15.71
CA ARG A 92 10.28 1.49 -14.65
C ARG A 92 10.09 0.83 -13.30
N THR A 93 10.51 1.52 -12.24
CA THR A 93 10.17 1.11 -10.87
C THR A 93 8.70 1.39 -10.58
N VAL A 94 8.00 0.42 -9.99
CA VAL A 94 6.59 0.60 -9.60
C VAL A 94 6.46 0.51 -8.09
N ILE A 95 5.86 1.52 -7.46
CA ILE A 95 5.50 1.50 -6.04
C ILE A 95 4.04 1.07 -5.95
N VAL A 96 3.79 -0.07 -5.29
CA VAL A 96 2.46 -0.71 -5.21
C VAL A 96 1.87 -0.56 -3.82
N LEU A 97 0.68 0.05 -3.73
CA LEU A 97 -0.11 0.11 -2.50
C LEU A 97 -1.19 -0.98 -2.44
N SER A 98 -1.66 -1.43 -3.59
CA SER A 98 -2.66 -2.50 -3.70
C SER A 98 -2.03 -3.89 -3.50
N CYS A 99 -1.40 -4.10 -2.33
CA CYS A 99 -0.66 -5.33 -2.02
C CYS A 99 -1.53 -6.58 -2.09
N GLY A 100 -2.82 -6.47 -1.73
CA GLY A 100 -3.77 -7.57 -1.86
C GLY A 100 -3.94 -8.04 -3.31
N ALA A 101 -4.01 -7.09 -4.25
CA ALA A 101 -4.06 -7.42 -5.67
C ALA A 101 -2.71 -7.97 -6.19
N LEU A 102 -1.59 -7.49 -5.65
CA LEU A 102 -0.26 -7.99 -6.04
C LEU A 102 -0.09 -9.49 -5.72
N VAL A 103 -0.70 -9.98 -4.63
CA VAL A 103 -0.68 -11.41 -4.26
C VAL A 103 -1.27 -12.30 -5.37
N ASP A 104 -2.31 -11.84 -6.04
CA ASP A 104 -2.95 -12.57 -7.16
C ASP A 104 -2.36 -12.21 -8.55
N ASN A 105 -1.42 -11.24 -8.61
CA ASN A 105 -0.71 -10.81 -9.82
C ASN A 105 0.82 -10.94 -9.65
N PHE A 106 1.28 -12.02 -9.03
CA PHE A 106 2.69 -12.19 -8.67
C PHE A 106 3.62 -12.36 -9.90
N ASP A 107 3.07 -12.71 -11.06
CA ASP A 107 3.75 -12.71 -12.36
C ASP A 107 4.34 -11.33 -12.74
N LEU A 108 3.80 -10.24 -12.17
CA LEU A 108 4.37 -8.90 -12.32
C LEU A 108 5.77 -8.79 -11.67
N VAL A 109 6.04 -9.55 -10.61
CA VAL A 109 7.37 -9.62 -9.99
C VAL A 109 8.37 -10.30 -10.93
N ASP A 110 7.93 -11.34 -11.64
CA ASP A 110 8.75 -12.01 -12.66
C ASP A 110 9.00 -11.10 -13.87
N LEU A 111 8.00 -10.30 -14.26
CA LEU A 111 8.17 -9.27 -15.29
C LEU A 111 9.22 -8.24 -14.86
N ALA A 112 9.12 -7.70 -13.63
CA ALA A 112 10.09 -6.76 -13.09
C ALA A 112 11.52 -7.33 -13.11
N ARG A 113 11.69 -8.61 -12.71
CA ARG A 113 12.98 -9.31 -12.75
C ARG A 113 13.53 -9.41 -14.15
N ARG A 114 12.71 -9.78 -15.14
CA ARG A 114 13.15 -9.87 -16.55
C ARG A 114 13.55 -8.52 -17.14
N GLN A 115 12.92 -7.44 -16.71
CA GLN A 115 13.19 -6.09 -17.19
C GLN A 115 14.27 -5.35 -16.39
N GLY A 116 14.84 -5.98 -15.34
CA GLY A 116 15.86 -5.37 -14.48
C GLY A 116 15.34 -4.18 -13.67
N CYS A 117 14.03 -4.09 -13.45
CA CYS A 117 13.40 -3.06 -12.64
C CYS A 117 12.81 -3.64 -11.35
N ARG A 118 12.12 -2.83 -10.54
CA ARG A 118 11.65 -3.25 -9.20
C ARG A 118 10.19 -2.90 -8.96
N ILE A 119 9.53 -3.78 -8.19
CA ILE A 119 8.29 -3.45 -7.48
C ILE A 119 8.68 -3.15 -6.04
N LEU A 120 8.26 -2.00 -5.53
CA LEU A 120 8.47 -1.57 -4.16
C LEU A 120 7.12 -1.49 -3.44
N VAL A 121 7.07 -2.04 -2.24
CA VAL A 121 5.87 -2.00 -1.39
C VAL A 121 6.20 -1.14 -0.17
N PRO A 122 5.55 0.04 -0.01
CA PRO A 122 5.73 0.85 1.19
C PRO A 122 5.08 0.17 2.39
N THR A 123 5.44 0.57 3.61
CA THR A 123 4.83 0.02 4.82
C THR A 123 3.32 0.26 4.89
N GLY A 124 2.82 1.27 4.17
CA GLY A 124 1.39 1.58 4.13
C GLY A 124 0.88 2.03 5.50
N ALA A 125 -0.12 1.33 5.98
CA ALA A 125 -0.69 1.53 7.31
C ALA A 125 -0.09 0.57 8.35
N LEU A 126 1.07 -0.04 8.07
CA LEU A 126 1.79 -0.97 8.94
C LEU A 126 3.13 -0.39 9.38
N LEU A 127 3.88 -1.13 10.16
CA LEU A 127 5.24 -0.81 10.63
C LEU A 127 6.09 -2.08 10.64
N ALA A 128 7.39 -1.91 10.85
CA ALA A 128 8.36 -3.00 11.09
C ALA A 128 8.40 -4.10 10.01
N LEU A 129 8.05 -3.79 8.75
CA LEU A 129 8.20 -4.74 7.66
C LEU A 129 9.67 -5.09 7.42
N ASP A 130 10.58 -4.17 7.68
CA ASP A 130 12.03 -4.35 7.65
C ASP A 130 12.50 -5.38 8.70
N ALA A 131 11.97 -5.32 9.92
CA ALA A 131 12.24 -6.32 10.95
C ALA A 131 11.72 -7.72 10.57
N VAL A 132 10.53 -7.79 9.95
CA VAL A 132 9.98 -9.06 9.45
C VAL A 132 10.83 -9.59 8.29
N GLN A 133 11.28 -8.74 7.38
CA GLN A 133 12.18 -9.14 6.29
C GLN A 133 13.52 -9.63 6.82
N ALA A 134 14.10 -8.97 7.83
CA ALA A 134 15.32 -9.42 8.47
C ALA A 134 15.14 -10.81 9.13
N ALA A 135 14.03 -11.02 9.85
CA ALA A 135 13.69 -12.33 10.42
C ALA A 135 13.47 -13.42 9.34
N ALA A 136 12.94 -13.04 8.17
CA ALA A 136 12.71 -13.96 7.05
C ALA A 136 13.98 -14.39 6.29
N VAL A 137 15.15 -13.80 6.61
CA VAL A 137 16.45 -14.32 6.15
C VAL A 137 16.80 -15.63 6.87
N GLY A 138 16.35 -15.78 8.13
CA GLY A 138 16.34 -17.04 8.89
C GLY A 138 15.01 -17.77 8.74
N ASP A 139 14.63 -18.54 9.75
CA ASP A 139 13.41 -19.33 9.77
C ASP A 139 12.31 -18.68 10.59
N ILE A 140 11.21 -18.30 9.94
CA ILE A 140 9.98 -17.88 10.60
C ILE A 140 9.02 -19.07 10.69
N SER A 141 8.67 -19.45 11.90
CA SER A 141 7.69 -20.52 12.18
C SER A 141 6.24 -20.04 12.11
N ARG A 142 5.96 -18.79 12.52
CA ARG A 142 4.61 -18.22 12.57
C ARG A 142 4.59 -16.73 12.27
N VAL A 143 3.62 -16.30 11.46
CA VAL A 143 3.21 -14.89 11.33
C VAL A 143 1.71 -14.84 11.55
N HIS A 144 1.29 -14.04 12.52
CA HIS A 144 -0.12 -13.86 12.87
C HIS A 144 -0.46 -12.39 13.03
N MET A 145 -1.61 -12.00 12.48
CA MET A 145 -2.11 -10.63 12.56
C MET A 145 -3.54 -10.61 13.09
N ILE A 146 -3.79 -9.76 14.07
CA ILE A 146 -5.13 -9.46 14.56
C ILE A 146 -5.48 -8.04 14.15
N THR A 147 -6.54 -7.90 13.37
CA THR A 147 -7.06 -6.60 12.93
C THR A 147 -8.39 -6.32 13.61
N ARG A 148 -8.48 -5.19 14.31
CA ARG A 148 -9.74 -4.67 14.85
C ARG A 148 -10.14 -3.41 14.09
N LYS A 149 -11.42 -3.32 13.73
CA LYS A 149 -11.97 -2.20 12.97
C LYS A 149 -13.34 -1.81 13.48
N PRO A 150 -13.72 -0.52 13.40
CA PRO A 150 -15.11 -0.13 13.60
C PRO A 150 -16.01 -0.92 12.63
N PRO A 151 -17.22 -1.34 13.07
CA PRO A 151 -18.11 -2.18 12.25
C PRO A 151 -18.43 -1.59 10.87
N ASN A 152 -18.64 -0.27 10.79
CA ASN A 152 -18.91 0.45 9.52
C ASN A 152 -17.74 0.36 8.52
N GLY A 153 -16.51 0.17 8.97
CA GLY A 153 -15.33 -0.02 8.12
C GLY A 153 -15.30 -1.39 7.42
N LEU A 154 -16.09 -2.35 7.89
CA LEU A 154 -16.19 -3.71 7.35
C LEU A 154 -17.49 -3.97 6.60
N ALA A 155 -18.51 -3.11 6.78
CA ALA A 155 -19.81 -3.27 6.16
C ALA A 155 -19.72 -3.41 4.64
N GLY A 156 -20.43 -4.39 4.08
CA GLY A 156 -20.46 -4.67 2.65
C GLY A 156 -19.21 -5.42 2.11
N ALA A 157 -18.31 -5.89 2.98
CA ALA A 157 -17.20 -6.73 2.54
C ALA A 157 -17.74 -8.03 1.90
N PRO A 158 -17.18 -8.48 0.75
CA PRO A 158 -17.67 -9.64 0.03
C PRO A 158 -17.82 -10.88 0.91
N TYR A 159 -16.85 -11.18 1.76
CA TYR A 159 -16.92 -12.32 2.68
C TYR A 159 -18.11 -12.23 3.64
N LEU A 160 -18.38 -11.05 4.20
CA LEU A 160 -19.51 -10.86 5.12
C LEU A 160 -20.85 -11.08 4.40
N VAL A 161 -20.99 -10.52 3.19
CA VAL A 161 -22.20 -10.69 2.37
C VAL A 161 -22.42 -12.14 2.00
N GLN A 162 -21.38 -12.85 1.51
CA GLN A 162 -21.48 -14.24 1.10
C GLN A 162 -21.80 -15.19 2.25
N ASN A 163 -21.37 -14.87 3.48
CA ASN A 163 -21.59 -15.70 4.65
C ASN A 163 -22.76 -15.23 5.53
N GLY A 164 -23.52 -14.22 5.11
CA GLY A 164 -24.65 -13.69 5.88
C GLY A 164 -24.25 -13.10 7.24
N ILE A 165 -23.02 -12.58 7.36
CA ILE A 165 -22.51 -12.02 8.62
C ILE A 165 -22.86 -10.53 8.70
N SER A 166 -23.76 -10.17 9.61
CA SER A 166 -24.03 -8.76 9.95
C SER A 166 -23.02 -8.25 10.99
N VAL A 167 -22.64 -7.01 10.80
CA VAL A 167 -21.84 -6.21 11.74
C VAL A 167 -22.63 -5.01 12.29
N ASP A 168 -23.91 -4.91 11.96
CA ASP A 168 -24.79 -3.85 12.42
C ASP A 168 -25.24 -4.11 13.88
N GLY A 169 -25.33 -3.05 14.66
CA GLY A 169 -25.87 -3.10 16.03
C GLY A 169 -25.03 -3.92 17.02
N LEU A 170 -23.75 -4.14 16.74
CA LEU A 170 -22.85 -4.85 17.66
C LEU A 170 -22.64 -4.02 18.92
N ASN A 171 -22.80 -4.67 20.09
CA ASN A 171 -22.47 -4.10 21.41
C ASN A 171 -21.11 -4.59 21.92
N GLU A 172 -20.58 -5.67 21.33
CA GLU A 172 -19.31 -6.28 21.71
C GLU A 172 -18.49 -6.60 20.45
N ALA A 173 -17.18 -6.76 20.62
CA ALA A 173 -16.27 -7.15 19.55
C ALA A 173 -16.62 -8.55 19.03
N LYS A 174 -16.80 -8.67 17.71
CA LYS A 174 -17.11 -9.92 17.01
C LYS A 174 -16.01 -10.28 16.04
N ARG A 175 -15.43 -11.47 16.17
CA ARG A 175 -14.54 -12.00 15.15
C ARG A 175 -15.37 -12.41 13.93
N VAL A 176 -15.12 -11.74 12.80
CA VAL A 176 -15.87 -11.95 11.56
C VAL A 176 -15.10 -12.77 10.54
N PHE A 177 -13.79 -12.95 10.75
CA PHE A 177 -12.95 -13.76 9.87
C PHE A 177 -11.76 -14.35 10.63
N THR A 178 -11.34 -15.55 10.25
CA THR A 178 -10.05 -16.15 10.54
C THR A 178 -9.62 -17.00 9.34
N GLY A 179 -8.36 -16.90 8.94
CA GLY A 179 -7.83 -17.62 7.79
C GLY A 179 -6.46 -17.11 7.38
N THR A 180 -6.06 -17.41 6.15
CA THR A 180 -4.81 -16.94 5.56
C THR A 180 -4.90 -15.51 5.03
N ALA A 181 -3.76 -14.85 4.85
CA ALA A 181 -3.73 -13.51 4.24
C ALA A 181 -4.27 -13.54 2.79
N ARG A 182 -4.10 -14.63 2.05
CA ARG A 182 -4.69 -14.83 0.71
C ARG A 182 -6.21 -14.87 0.75
N GLU A 183 -6.79 -15.66 1.64
CA GLU A 183 -8.25 -15.73 1.80
C GLU A 183 -8.82 -14.38 2.24
N ALA A 184 -8.13 -13.68 3.17
CA ALA A 184 -8.52 -12.35 3.59
C ALA A 184 -8.48 -11.34 2.43
N ALA A 185 -7.46 -11.41 1.55
CA ALA A 185 -7.35 -10.53 0.38
C ALA A 185 -8.56 -10.65 -0.55
N ARG A 186 -9.06 -11.86 -0.75
CA ARG A 186 -10.25 -12.12 -1.56
C ARG A 186 -11.55 -11.72 -0.88
N GLY A 187 -11.67 -12.00 0.41
CA GLY A 187 -12.88 -11.72 1.19
C GLY A 187 -13.06 -10.25 1.59
N PHE A 188 -11.97 -9.49 1.70
CA PHE A 188 -11.93 -8.12 2.19
C PHE A 188 -11.01 -7.22 1.36
N PRO A 189 -11.17 -7.10 0.03
CA PRO A 189 -10.20 -6.46 -0.87
C PRO A 189 -9.90 -5.00 -0.53
N ALA A 190 -10.85 -4.29 0.10
CA ALA A 190 -10.66 -2.90 0.54
C ALA A 190 -9.95 -2.76 1.90
N ASN A 191 -9.64 -3.89 2.59
CA ASN A 191 -9.28 -3.88 4.02
C ASN A 191 -7.97 -4.60 4.36
N VAL A 192 -7.33 -5.28 3.40
CA VAL A 192 -6.27 -6.26 3.72
C VAL A 192 -4.91 -6.00 3.07
N ASN A 193 -4.69 -4.82 2.46
CA ASN A 193 -3.36 -4.46 1.94
C ASN A 193 -2.26 -4.61 3.00
N VAL A 194 -2.62 -4.35 4.27
CA VAL A 194 -1.72 -4.49 5.44
C VAL A 194 -1.28 -5.94 5.64
N ALA A 195 -2.25 -6.89 5.63
CA ALA A 195 -1.96 -8.32 5.78
C ALA A 195 -1.17 -8.87 4.58
N ALA A 196 -1.50 -8.41 3.38
CA ALA A 196 -0.76 -8.78 2.18
C ALA A 196 0.69 -8.26 2.21
N ALA A 197 0.91 -7.00 2.63
CA ALA A 197 2.25 -6.45 2.80
C ALA A 197 3.07 -7.23 3.83
N LEU A 198 2.46 -7.56 4.99
CA LEU A 198 3.08 -8.40 6.01
C LEU A 198 3.46 -9.78 5.46
N ALA A 199 2.55 -10.41 4.72
CA ALA A 199 2.77 -11.72 4.12
C ALA A 199 3.91 -11.72 3.09
N LEU A 200 3.97 -10.68 2.26
CA LEU A 200 5.04 -10.50 1.28
C LEU A 200 6.41 -10.22 1.93
N ALA A 201 6.42 -9.57 3.09
CA ALA A 201 7.64 -9.33 3.87
C ALA A 201 8.13 -10.58 4.62
N GLY A 202 7.21 -11.50 4.97
CA GLY A 202 7.49 -12.67 5.81
C GLY A 202 7.44 -13.99 5.04
N ILE A 203 6.51 -14.86 5.43
CA ILE A 203 6.44 -16.28 5.01
C ILE A 203 5.42 -16.56 3.90
N GLY A 204 4.95 -15.54 3.23
CA GLY A 204 4.00 -15.63 2.13
C GLY A 204 2.52 -15.65 2.56
N PRO A 205 1.61 -15.42 1.61
CA PRO A 205 0.19 -15.19 1.90
C PRO A 205 -0.57 -16.44 2.36
N ASP A 206 -0.07 -17.63 2.09
CA ASP A 206 -0.70 -18.88 2.45
C ASP A 206 -0.32 -19.38 3.85
N ARG A 207 0.81 -18.90 4.40
CA ARG A 207 1.30 -19.24 5.74
C ARG A 207 1.07 -18.13 6.76
N THR A 208 0.86 -16.90 6.32
CA THR A 208 0.50 -15.76 7.20
C THR A 208 -0.98 -15.85 7.55
N THR A 209 -1.28 -15.91 8.85
CA THR A 209 -2.66 -16.01 9.36
C THR A 209 -3.17 -14.65 9.83
N ILE A 210 -4.48 -14.44 9.69
CA ILE A 210 -5.14 -13.19 10.09
C ILE A 210 -6.49 -13.46 10.78
N GLU A 211 -6.76 -12.68 11.80
CA GLU A 211 -8.10 -12.49 12.36
C GLU A 211 -8.61 -11.08 12.06
N ILE A 212 -9.88 -10.98 11.66
CA ILE A 212 -10.57 -9.69 11.49
C ILE A 212 -11.73 -9.62 12.49
N TRP A 213 -11.73 -8.54 13.27
CA TRP A 213 -12.73 -8.25 14.30
C TRP A 213 -13.49 -6.98 13.96
N ALA A 214 -14.81 -7.04 13.95
CA ALA A 214 -15.68 -5.87 14.03
C ALA A 214 -15.80 -5.49 15.50
N ASP A 215 -15.30 -4.32 15.87
CA ASP A 215 -15.21 -3.91 17.27
C ASP A 215 -15.85 -2.50 17.44
N PRO A 216 -17.01 -2.42 18.09
CA PRO A 216 -17.68 -1.13 18.31
C PRO A 216 -16.97 -0.23 19.32
N ALA A 217 -16.03 -0.77 20.12
CA ALA A 217 -15.28 0.01 21.10
C ALA A 217 -14.08 0.77 20.50
N VAL A 218 -13.74 0.53 19.23
CA VAL A 218 -12.63 1.22 18.57
C VAL A 218 -13.14 2.26 17.54
N ASP A 219 -12.45 3.39 17.44
CA ASP A 219 -12.73 4.48 16.51
C ASP A 219 -11.80 4.47 15.28
N ARG A 220 -10.83 3.56 15.27
CA ARG A 220 -9.76 3.45 14.26
C ARG A 220 -9.37 2.00 13.99
N ASN A 221 -8.63 1.79 12.90
CA ASN A 221 -8.06 0.47 12.61
C ASN A 221 -6.88 0.22 13.54
N ILE A 222 -6.93 -0.92 14.25
CA ILE A 222 -5.85 -1.41 15.11
C ILE A 222 -5.33 -2.71 14.50
N HIS A 223 -4.00 -2.80 14.33
CA HIS A 223 -3.34 -3.99 13.86
C HIS A 223 -2.30 -4.43 14.88
N ARG A 224 -2.45 -5.64 15.41
CA ARG A 224 -1.46 -6.33 16.25
C ARG A 224 -0.85 -7.47 15.44
N ILE A 225 0.47 -7.51 15.40
CA ILE A 225 1.25 -8.48 14.66
C ILE A 225 2.14 -9.26 15.62
N GLU A 226 2.21 -10.56 15.43
CA GLU A 226 3.05 -11.49 16.17
C GLU A 226 3.85 -12.32 15.17
N VAL A 227 5.18 -12.32 15.31
CA VAL A 227 6.10 -13.12 14.48
C VAL A 227 6.95 -13.96 15.41
N GLU A 228 6.99 -15.26 15.15
CA GLU A 228 7.86 -16.21 15.83
C GLU A 228 8.92 -16.71 14.82
N ALA A 229 10.17 -16.36 15.08
CA ALA A 229 11.32 -16.73 14.27
C ALA A 229 12.42 -17.33 15.17
N ASP A 230 13.35 -18.03 14.55
CA ASP A 230 14.53 -18.57 15.22
C ASP A 230 15.40 -17.48 15.83
N ALA A 231 15.53 -16.34 15.14
CA ALA A 231 16.34 -15.21 15.57
C ALA A 231 15.65 -14.30 16.59
N ALA A 232 14.32 -14.20 16.58
CA ALA A 232 13.58 -13.27 17.43
C ALA A 232 12.09 -13.61 17.53
N ARG A 233 11.46 -13.16 18.63
CA ARG A 233 10.01 -13.03 18.74
C ARG A 233 9.66 -11.55 18.62
N LEU A 234 8.89 -11.19 17.57
CA LEU A 234 8.48 -9.82 17.34
C LEU A 234 6.99 -9.67 17.70
N MET A 235 6.69 -8.60 18.40
CA MET A 235 5.31 -8.19 18.70
C MET A 235 5.22 -6.68 18.55
N PHE A 236 4.29 -6.23 17.69
CA PHE A 236 4.06 -4.80 17.51
C PHE A 236 2.58 -4.52 17.25
N GLN A 237 2.16 -3.32 17.60
CA GLN A 237 0.80 -2.83 17.42
C GLN A 237 0.84 -1.44 16.80
N ILE A 238 -0.13 -1.16 15.94
CA ILE A 238 -0.36 0.16 15.38
C ILE A 238 -1.85 0.51 15.45
N GLU A 239 -2.12 1.75 15.79
CA GLU A 239 -3.45 2.35 15.83
C GLU A 239 -3.51 3.48 14.80
N ASN A 240 -4.14 3.21 13.68
CA ASN A 240 -4.12 4.12 12.54
C ASN A 240 -5.16 5.23 12.68
N VAL A 241 -4.73 6.49 12.62
CA VAL A 241 -5.64 7.62 12.54
C VAL A 241 -6.29 7.67 11.15
N PRO A 242 -7.63 7.65 11.04
CA PRO A 242 -8.31 7.71 9.76
C PRO A 242 -8.03 9.01 9.01
N SER A 243 -7.97 8.95 7.68
CA SER A 243 -7.93 10.14 6.83
C SER A 243 -9.30 10.85 6.85
N LEU A 244 -9.29 12.18 6.85
CA LEU A 244 -10.52 12.97 6.79
C LEU A 244 -11.25 12.82 5.45
N GLU A 245 -10.50 12.66 4.34
CA GLU A 245 -11.09 12.50 3.01
C GLU A 245 -11.62 11.08 2.77
N ASN A 246 -10.99 10.07 3.36
CA ASN A 246 -11.38 8.66 3.23
C ASN A 246 -11.09 7.91 4.53
N PRO A 247 -12.07 7.73 5.42
CA PRO A 247 -11.89 7.05 6.70
C PRO A 247 -11.40 5.58 6.60
N ARG A 248 -11.53 4.96 5.43
CA ARG A 248 -11.00 3.60 5.19
C ARG A 248 -9.48 3.59 5.03
N THR A 249 -8.87 4.75 4.76
CA THR A 249 -7.42 4.92 4.56
C THR A 249 -6.82 5.61 5.79
N GLY A 250 -5.78 5.04 6.37
CA GLY A 250 -5.02 5.69 7.45
C GLY A 250 -4.19 6.87 6.93
N ARG A 251 -4.03 7.90 7.76
CA ARG A 251 -3.18 9.07 7.44
C ARG A 251 -1.71 8.71 7.24
N LEU A 252 -1.26 7.59 7.82
CA LEU A 252 0.11 7.11 7.67
C LEU A 252 0.39 6.59 6.25
N THR A 253 -0.62 6.04 5.55
CA THR A 253 -0.42 5.41 4.24
C THR A 253 0.25 6.32 3.21
N PRO A 254 -0.23 7.53 2.90
CA PRO A 254 0.46 8.41 1.97
C PRO A 254 1.84 8.84 2.48
N LEU A 255 2.00 9.03 3.80
CA LEU A 255 3.29 9.41 4.39
C LEU A 255 4.33 8.30 4.24
N SER A 256 3.93 7.03 4.27
CA SER A 256 4.83 5.90 4.02
C SER A 256 5.36 5.89 2.58
N VAL A 257 4.55 6.30 1.61
CA VAL A 257 5.00 6.46 0.21
C VAL A 257 6.01 7.59 0.10
N VAL A 258 5.72 8.73 0.73
CA VAL A 258 6.65 9.87 0.76
C VAL A 258 7.97 9.48 1.43
N ALA A 259 7.92 8.73 2.53
CA ALA A 259 9.11 8.23 3.22
C ALA A 259 9.93 7.29 2.32
N LEU A 260 9.27 6.38 1.58
CA LEU A 260 9.94 5.51 0.62
C LEU A 260 10.58 6.32 -0.52
N LEU A 261 9.88 7.29 -1.09
CA LEU A 261 10.42 8.18 -2.13
C LEU A 261 11.66 8.93 -1.62
N LYS A 262 11.60 9.52 -0.43
CA LYS A 262 12.75 10.16 0.22
C LYS A 262 13.91 9.18 0.43
N LYS A 263 13.65 7.93 0.87
CA LYS A 263 14.68 6.90 1.04
C LYS A 263 15.40 6.58 -0.27
N LEU A 264 14.68 6.60 -1.41
CA LEU A 264 15.27 6.29 -2.72
C LEU A 264 16.25 7.37 -3.21
N SER A 265 16.08 8.63 -2.81
CA SER A 265 16.94 9.75 -3.21
C SER A 265 17.90 10.22 -2.11
N SER A 266 17.74 9.72 -0.88
CA SER A 266 18.58 10.13 0.25
C SER A 266 19.95 9.43 0.24
N PRO A 267 21.03 10.15 0.59
CA PRO A 267 22.34 9.52 0.82
C PRO A 267 22.37 8.66 2.11
N LEU A 268 21.41 8.86 3.03
CA LEU A 268 21.23 8.06 4.24
C LEU A 268 19.94 7.25 4.14
N ALA A 269 20.04 5.92 4.09
CA ALA A 269 18.92 5.02 4.20
C ALA A 269 18.90 4.34 5.58
N ILE A 270 17.74 4.27 6.21
CA ILE A 270 17.52 3.61 7.50
C ILE A 270 16.48 2.50 7.31
N GLY A 271 16.72 1.37 7.94
CA GLY A 271 15.98 0.14 7.73
C GLY A 271 16.39 -0.57 6.43
N THR A 272 15.94 -1.81 6.25
CA THR A 272 16.25 -2.66 5.09
C THR A 272 15.39 -2.32 3.88
#